data_06d5a975f0d51f2d6657427198fed487
#
_entry.id   06d5a975f0d51f2d6657427198fed487
#
_cell.length_a   1.000
_cell.length_b   1.000
_cell.length_c   1.000
_cell.angle_alpha   90.00
_cell.angle_beta   90.00
_cell.angle_gamma   90.00
#
_symmetry.space_group_name_H-M   'P 1'
#
loop_
_entity.id
_entity.type
_entity.pdbx_description
1 polymer ?
#
loop_
_entity_poly.entity_id
_entity_poly.type
_entity_poly.pdbx_seq_one_letter_code
_entity_poly.pdbx_strand_id
1 'polypeptide(L)'
;VYWGAKLACLEMIKSGTTTFFDMYQRPRVTADVTEEMGLRGIIAGVCFDGFDKEEAEKCKHHNERLIQDVDNYSKRVRFSIGPHAIYTVSGELLKWAHQFAMEHQIPIHLHLAETEGEVKDSLDRFGLTPVRYLYELGVLSPRLIIAHGIYIDDDELRMLADHEVKVVHNPASNMKLASGMHFKFKEMRQLGI
;
A
#
# COMPACT_ATOMS: atom_id res chain seq x y z
N VAL A 1 -12.63 -6.34 -14.89
CA VAL A 1 -11.70 -6.77 -13.82
C VAL A 1 -11.50 -8.28 -13.83
N TYR A 2 -12.55 -9.14 -13.77
CA TYR A 2 -12.43 -10.60 -13.63
C TYR A 2 -11.44 -11.26 -14.62
N TRP A 3 -11.63 -11.09 -15.94
CA TRP A 3 -10.74 -11.67 -16.94
C TRP A 3 -9.32 -11.10 -16.92
N GLY A 4 -9.17 -9.80 -16.59
CA GLY A 4 -7.85 -9.20 -16.41
C GLY A 4 -7.12 -9.78 -15.19
N ALA A 5 -7.80 -9.98 -14.07
CA ALA A 5 -7.25 -10.64 -12.91
C ALA A 5 -6.83 -12.09 -13.20
N LYS A 6 -7.65 -12.85 -13.95
CA LYS A 6 -7.28 -14.21 -14.38
C LYS A 6 -6.04 -14.24 -15.27
N LEU A 7 -5.94 -13.33 -16.22
CA LEU A 7 -4.76 -13.23 -17.07
C LEU A 7 -3.50 -12.89 -16.22
N ALA A 8 -3.60 -11.92 -15.32
CA ALA A 8 -2.51 -11.59 -14.42
C ALA A 8 -2.09 -12.78 -13.53
N CYS A 9 -3.04 -13.52 -12.98
CA CYS A 9 -2.77 -14.74 -12.21
C CYS A 9 -2.06 -15.80 -13.07
N LEU A 10 -2.49 -15.99 -14.31
CA LEU A 10 -1.85 -16.93 -15.24
C LEU A 10 -0.41 -16.53 -15.54
N GLU A 11 -0.15 -15.25 -15.80
CA GLU A 11 1.20 -14.71 -16.02
C GLU A 11 2.08 -14.88 -14.79
N MET A 12 1.56 -14.59 -13.59
CA MET A 12 2.24 -14.81 -12.31
C MET A 12 2.62 -16.30 -12.11
N ILE A 13 1.68 -17.22 -12.34
CA ILE A 13 1.95 -18.67 -12.25
C ILE A 13 3.05 -19.07 -13.22
N LYS A 14 3.00 -18.64 -14.46
CA LYS A 14 4.01 -18.95 -15.49
C LYS A 14 5.39 -18.37 -15.15
N SER A 15 5.47 -17.26 -14.44
CA SER A 15 6.73 -16.64 -13.99
C SER A 15 7.23 -17.15 -12.64
N GLY A 16 6.48 -18.06 -11.98
CA GLY A 16 6.84 -18.62 -10.68
C GLY A 16 6.44 -17.76 -9.49
N THR A 17 5.65 -16.70 -9.69
CA THR A 17 5.10 -15.88 -8.60
C THR A 17 4.02 -16.68 -7.87
N THR A 18 4.16 -16.85 -6.57
CA THR A 18 3.23 -17.63 -5.74
C THR A 18 2.37 -16.76 -4.83
N THR A 19 2.77 -15.53 -4.62
CA THR A 19 2.09 -14.58 -3.72
C THR A 19 2.18 -13.17 -4.29
N PHE A 20 1.11 -12.41 -4.22
CA PHE A 20 1.10 -11.01 -4.63
C PHE A 20 0.35 -10.14 -3.63
N PHE A 21 0.64 -8.83 -3.65
CA PHE A 21 -0.04 -7.82 -2.87
C PHE A 21 -0.68 -6.83 -3.85
N ASP A 22 -2.01 -6.80 -3.88
CA ASP A 22 -2.79 -6.03 -4.84
C ASP A 22 -3.41 -4.78 -4.21
N MET A 23 -3.37 -3.68 -4.94
CA MET A 23 -4.13 -2.48 -4.63
C MET A 23 -4.88 -2.04 -5.89
N TYR A 24 -6.06 -2.58 -6.09
CA TYR A 24 -6.88 -2.25 -7.26
C TYR A 24 -8.37 -2.21 -6.91
N GLN A 25 -9.14 -1.65 -7.84
CA GLN A 25 -10.60 -1.58 -7.68
C GLN A 25 -11.23 -2.97 -7.68
N ARG A 26 -12.40 -3.10 -7.00
CA ARG A 26 -13.17 -4.35 -6.89
C ARG A 26 -12.40 -5.49 -6.21
N PRO A 27 -11.97 -5.31 -4.96
CA PRO A 27 -11.15 -6.29 -4.24
C PRO A 27 -11.79 -7.68 -4.16
N ARG A 28 -13.12 -7.78 -4.01
CA ARG A 28 -13.83 -9.08 -4.00
C ARG A 28 -13.62 -9.86 -5.28
N VAL A 29 -13.68 -9.20 -6.44
CA VAL A 29 -13.45 -9.87 -7.73
C VAL A 29 -12.03 -10.40 -7.84
N THR A 30 -11.04 -9.63 -7.37
CA THR A 30 -9.64 -10.10 -7.33
C THR A 30 -9.48 -11.25 -6.35
N ALA A 31 -10.13 -11.19 -5.19
CA ALA A 31 -10.14 -12.26 -4.19
C ALA A 31 -10.71 -13.56 -4.74
N ASP A 32 -11.89 -13.50 -5.40
CA ASP A 32 -12.55 -14.65 -6.04
C ASP A 32 -11.62 -15.32 -7.06
N VAL A 33 -11.02 -14.52 -7.93
CA VAL A 33 -10.07 -15.02 -8.95
C VAL A 33 -8.82 -15.60 -8.30
N THR A 34 -8.29 -14.98 -7.24
CA THR A 34 -7.12 -15.49 -6.52
C THR A 34 -7.39 -16.87 -5.93
N GLU A 35 -8.57 -17.04 -5.30
CA GLU A 35 -9.00 -18.31 -4.76
C GLU A 35 -9.15 -19.37 -5.87
N GLU A 36 -9.83 -19.03 -6.97
CA GLU A 36 -10.04 -19.91 -8.12
C GLU A 36 -8.72 -20.35 -8.77
N MET A 37 -7.77 -19.44 -8.93
CA MET A 37 -6.48 -19.70 -9.58
C MET A 37 -5.45 -20.35 -8.65
N GLY A 38 -5.72 -20.45 -7.35
CA GLY A 38 -4.89 -21.15 -6.38
C GLY A 38 -3.65 -20.38 -5.91
N LEU A 39 -3.54 -19.08 -6.19
CA LEU A 39 -2.46 -18.22 -5.71
C LEU A 39 -2.70 -17.76 -4.25
N ARG A 40 -1.67 -17.21 -3.65
CA ARG A 40 -1.80 -16.41 -2.43
C ARG A 40 -1.91 -14.94 -2.79
N GLY A 41 -2.93 -14.25 -2.29
CA GLY A 41 -3.13 -12.82 -2.49
C GLY A 41 -3.43 -12.09 -1.20
N ILE A 42 -2.80 -10.93 -1.03
CA ILE A 42 -3.19 -9.93 -0.04
C ILE A 42 -3.87 -8.81 -0.83
N ILE A 43 -5.16 -8.67 -0.64
CA ILE A 43 -6.01 -7.82 -1.47
C ILE A 43 -6.40 -6.57 -0.67
N ALA A 44 -6.03 -5.40 -1.16
CA ALA A 44 -6.31 -4.16 -0.46
C ALA A 44 -7.73 -3.63 -0.75
N GLY A 45 -8.43 -3.25 0.30
CA GLY A 45 -9.57 -2.35 0.21
C GLY A 45 -9.08 -0.92 -0.01
N VAL A 46 -9.20 -0.44 -1.24
CA VAL A 46 -8.62 0.86 -1.64
C VAL A 46 -9.35 2.03 -0.98
N CYS A 47 -8.59 2.94 -0.41
CA CYS A 47 -9.08 4.24 0.07
C CYS A 47 -8.57 5.35 -0.86
N PHE A 48 -9.50 6.16 -1.32
CA PHE A 48 -9.26 7.30 -2.19
C PHE A 48 -10.36 8.33 -1.93
N ASP A 49 -10.12 9.29 -1.04
CA ASP A 49 -11.15 10.27 -0.67
C ASP A 49 -11.02 11.61 -1.40
N GLY A 50 -9.88 11.87 -2.07
CA GLY A 50 -9.66 13.16 -2.72
C GLY A 50 -9.80 14.36 -1.78
N PHE A 51 -9.59 14.17 -0.48
CA PHE A 51 -9.80 15.14 0.60
C PHE A 51 -11.29 15.53 0.82
N ASP A 52 -12.21 14.71 0.35
CA ASP A 52 -13.65 14.85 0.58
C ASP A 52 -14.12 13.96 1.74
N LYS A 53 -14.86 14.53 2.68
CA LYS A 53 -15.32 13.84 3.90
C LYS A 53 -16.35 12.74 3.60
N GLU A 54 -17.23 12.96 2.63
CA GLU A 54 -18.25 11.96 2.26
C GLU A 54 -17.58 10.74 1.59
N GLU A 55 -16.60 10.98 0.72
CA GLU A 55 -15.81 9.90 0.10
C GLU A 55 -14.95 9.16 1.16
N ALA A 56 -14.41 9.86 2.15
CA ALA A 56 -13.72 9.23 3.26
C ALA A 56 -14.64 8.26 4.03
N GLU A 57 -15.87 8.65 4.35
CA GLU A 57 -16.83 7.77 5.02
C GLU A 57 -17.22 6.56 4.14
N LYS A 58 -17.37 6.75 2.82
CA LYS A 58 -17.59 5.64 1.89
C LYS A 58 -16.41 4.65 1.89
N CYS A 59 -15.19 5.15 1.93
CA CYS A 59 -13.98 4.33 2.04
C CYS A 59 -13.97 3.50 3.34
N LYS A 60 -14.30 4.11 4.47
CA LYS A 60 -14.40 3.44 5.78
C LYS A 60 -15.42 2.31 5.73
N HIS A 61 -16.67 2.60 5.38
CA HIS A 61 -17.72 1.60 5.28
C HIS A 61 -17.42 0.48 4.29
N HIS A 62 -16.71 0.78 3.19
CA HIS A 62 -16.27 -0.24 2.25
C HIS A 62 -15.31 -1.23 2.90
N ASN A 63 -14.30 -0.74 3.61
CA ASN A 63 -13.29 -1.56 4.26
C ASN A 63 -13.84 -2.34 5.46
N GLU A 64 -14.72 -1.75 6.26
CA GLU A 64 -15.44 -2.43 7.35
C GLU A 64 -16.23 -3.65 6.85
N ARG A 65 -16.89 -3.52 5.69
CA ARG A 65 -17.60 -4.64 5.06
C ARG A 65 -16.67 -5.66 4.41
N LEU A 66 -15.53 -5.20 3.84
CA LEU A 66 -14.60 -6.08 3.17
C LEU A 66 -13.91 -7.04 4.16
N ILE A 67 -13.54 -6.54 5.34
CA ILE A 67 -12.87 -7.38 6.33
C ILE A 67 -13.78 -8.49 6.90
N GLN A 68 -15.10 -8.29 6.89
CA GLN A 68 -16.07 -9.31 7.30
C GLN A 68 -16.14 -10.48 6.32
N ASP A 69 -15.70 -10.29 5.07
CA ASP A 69 -15.71 -11.34 4.05
C ASP A 69 -14.51 -12.30 4.16
N VAL A 70 -13.57 -12.06 5.07
CA VAL A 70 -12.31 -12.85 5.15
C VAL A 70 -12.56 -14.33 5.36
N ASP A 71 -13.58 -14.70 6.10
CA ASP A 71 -13.94 -16.09 6.40
C ASP A 71 -14.59 -16.82 5.21
N ASN A 72 -14.97 -16.09 4.15
CA ASN A 72 -15.50 -16.68 2.92
C ASN A 72 -14.39 -17.26 2.02
N TYR A 73 -13.12 -17.02 2.35
CA TYR A 73 -11.97 -17.42 1.55
C TYR A 73 -11.05 -18.38 2.32
N SER A 74 -10.26 -19.15 1.57
CA SER A 74 -9.22 -19.97 2.17
C SER A 74 -8.09 -19.11 2.75
N LYS A 75 -7.18 -19.73 3.51
CA LYS A 75 -6.02 -19.03 4.09
C LYS A 75 -5.07 -18.42 3.05
N ARG A 76 -5.27 -18.69 1.75
CA ARG A 76 -4.50 -18.08 0.66
C ARG A 76 -4.89 -16.64 0.36
N VAL A 77 -6.16 -16.29 0.59
CA VAL A 77 -6.65 -14.92 0.40
C VAL A 77 -6.66 -14.20 1.75
N ARG A 78 -6.09 -13.01 1.76
CA ARG A 78 -6.09 -12.11 2.91
C ARG A 78 -6.50 -10.71 2.45
N PHE A 79 -7.10 -9.95 3.34
CA PHE A 79 -7.40 -8.55 3.09
C PHE A 79 -6.41 -7.62 3.81
N SER A 80 -6.23 -6.45 3.26
CA SER A 80 -5.48 -5.33 3.80
C SER A 80 -6.26 -4.04 3.57
N ILE A 81 -5.85 -2.96 4.20
CA ILE A 81 -6.34 -1.64 3.86
C ILE A 81 -5.33 -0.94 2.95
N GLY A 82 -5.82 -0.25 1.92
CA GLY A 82 -5.01 0.37 0.89
C GLY A 82 -5.29 1.86 0.70
N PRO A 83 -4.87 2.76 1.62
CA PRO A 83 -4.81 4.17 1.28
C PRO A 83 -3.87 4.35 0.09
N HIS A 84 -4.37 4.97 -1.00
CA HIS A 84 -3.65 4.99 -2.27
C HIS A 84 -2.30 5.70 -2.16
N ALA A 85 -2.31 6.99 -1.82
CA ALA A 85 -1.12 7.83 -1.67
C ALA A 85 -1.45 9.09 -0.85
N ILE A 86 -0.45 9.78 -0.31
CA ILE A 86 -0.64 10.97 0.51
C ILE A 86 -1.24 12.17 -0.25
N TYR A 87 -1.14 12.19 -1.57
CA TYR A 87 -1.70 13.23 -2.43
C TYR A 87 -3.14 12.95 -2.87
N THR A 88 -3.71 11.81 -2.50
CA THR A 88 -5.08 11.39 -2.82
C THR A 88 -5.90 10.98 -1.61
N VAL A 89 -5.26 10.89 -0.44
CA VAL A 89 -5.89 10.45 0.80
C VAL A 89 -5.63 11.48 1.90
N SER A 90 -6.69 11.92 2.56
CA SER A 90 -6.58 12.88 3.65
C SER A 90 -5.85 12.31 4.86
N GLY A 91 -5.20 13.19 5.65
CA GLY A 91 -4.51 12.79 6.89
C GLY A 91 -5.46 12.15 7.91
N GLU A 92 -6.73 12.57 7.95
CA GLU A 92 -7.74 11.96 8.83
C GLU A 92 -8.06 10.52 8.41
N LEU A 93 -8.18 10.27 7.10
CA LEU A 93 -8.41 8.92 6.59
C LEU A 93 -7.18 8.03 6.75
N LEU A 94 -5.96 8.58 6.62
CA LEU A 94 -4.72 7.86 6.91
C LEU A 94 -4.64 7.43 8.38
N LYS A 95 -4.98 8.30 9.33
CA LYS A 95 -5.05 7.97 10.76
C LYS A 95 -6.09 6.89 11.04
N TRP A 96 -7.27 7.01 10.47
CA TRP A 96 -8.31 6.00 10.60
C TRP A 96 -7.84 4.65 10.01
N ALA A 97 -7.24 4.64 8.83
CA ALA A 97 -6.72 3.43 8.19
C ALA A 97 -5.66 2.74 9.06
N HIS A 98 -4.78 3.53 9.69
CA HIS A 98 -3.80 3.01 10.64
C HIS A 98 -4.47 2.35 11.84
N GLN A 99 -5.41 3.05 12.51
CA GLN A 99 -6.14 2.50 13.65
C GLN A 99 -6.90 1.23 13.27
N PHE A 100 -7.64 1.24 12.16
CA PHE A 100 -8.37 0.09 11.64
C PHE A 100 -7.45 -1.11 11.38
N ALA A 101 -6.29 -0.88 10.79
CA ALA A 101 -5.30 -1.93 10.54
C ALA A 101 -4.73 -2.52 11.84
N MET A 102 -4.51 -1.69 12.86
CA MET A 102 -4.04 -2.15 14.18
C MET A 102 -5.11 -3.00 14.88
N GLU A 103 -6.36 -2.57 14.88
CA GLU A 103 -7.49 -3.27 15.50
C GLU A 103 -7.74 -4.65 14.85
N HIS A 104 -7.74 -4.69 13.52
CA HIS A 104 -7.99 -5.92 12.76
C HIS A 104 -6.73 -6.75 12.48
N GLN A 105 -5.57 -6.29 12.91
CA GLN A 105 -4.28 -6.95 12.70
C GLN A 105 -3.95 -7.22 11.21
N ILE A 106 -4.34 -6.32 10.30
CA ILE A 106 -4.12 -6.41 8.87
C ILE A 106 -3.01 -5.46 8.39
N PRO A 107 -2.37 -5.73 7.23
CA PRO A 107 -1.40 -4.81 6.64
C PRO A 107 -2.06 -3.52 6.10
N ILE A 108 -1.24 -2.47 6.01
CA ILE A 108 -1.55 -1.24 5.28
C ILE A 108 -0.67 -1.22 4.03
N HIS A 109 -1.27 -1.02 2.86
CA HIS A 109 -0.55 -0.83 1.60
C HIS A 109 -0.66 0.64 1.18
N LEU A 110 0.46 1.31 0.96
CA LEU A 110 0.52 2.73 0.61
C LEU A 110 1.60 2.97 -0.45
N HIS A 111 1.29 3.67 -1.55
CA HIS A 111 2.33 4.18 -2.45
C HIS A 111 2.94 5.43 -1.82
N LEU A 112 4.26 5.48 -1.71
CA LEU A 112 4.94 6.59 -1.03
C LEU A 112 6.30 6.87 -1.64
N ALA A 113 6.61 8.15 -1.77
CA ALA A 113 7.90 8.65 -2.27
C ALA A 113 8.30 8.01 -3.62
N GLU A 114 7.31 7.86 -4.51
CA GLU A 114 7.51 7.25 -5.83
C GLU A 114 8.19 8.21 -6.80
N THR A 115 7.83 9.49 -6.77
CA THR A 115 8.30 10.48 -7.72
C THR A 115 8.83 11.74 -7.03
N GLU A 116 9.72 12.46 -7.69
CA GLU A 116 10.16 13.78 -7.24
C GLU A 116 9.00 14.78 -7.14
N GLY A 117 8.01 14.64 -8.05
CA GLY A 117 6.79 15.44 -8.03
C GLY A 117 5.97 15.23 -6.77
N GLU A 118 5.84 13.99 -6.29
CA GLU A 118 5.17 13.69 -5.01
C GLU A 118 5.87 14.35 -3.82
N VAL A 119 7.21 14.29 -3.77
CA VAL A 119 7.98 14.93 -2.70
C VAL A 119 7.77 16.45 -2.71
N LYS A 120 7.83 17.06 -3.88
CA LYS A 120 7.58 18.50 -4.04
C LYS A 120 6.15 18.88 -3.61
N ASP A 121 5.15 18.14 -4.07
CA ASP A 121 3.74 18.38 -3.71
C ASP A 121 3.51 18.24 -2.19
N SER A 122 4.16 17.27 -1.57
CA SER A 122 4.13 17.08 -0.10
C SER A 122 4.75 18.27 0.65
N LEU A 123 5.89 18.76 0.19
CA LEU A 123 6.53 19.96 0.75
C LEU A 123 5.65 21.20 0.56
N ASP A 124 5.07 21.39 -0.61
CA ASP A 124 4.21 22.55 -0.91
C ASP A 124 2.91 22.54 -0.08
N ARG A 125 2.32 21.38 0.15
CA ARG A 125 1.03 21.24 0.87
C ARG A 125 1.18 21.12 2.39
N PHE A 126 2.17 20.36 2.85
CA PHE A 126 2.30 19.96 4.24
C PHE A 126 3.55 20.55 4.92
N GLY A 127 4.48 21.14 4.16
CA GLY A 127 5.77 21.60 4.65
C GLY A 127 6.72 20.44 5.03
N LEU A 128 6.40 19.21 4.67
CA LEU A 128 7.10 18.01 5.07
C LEU A 128 7.29 17.07 3.86
N THR A 129 8.35 16.29 3.88
CA THR A 129 8.52 15.18 2.93
C THR A 129 7.53 14.04 3.23
N PRO A 130 7.25 13.14 2.28
CA PRO A 130 6.23 12.10 2.45
C PRO A 130 6.38 11.25 3.72
N VAL A 131 7.59 10.79 4.04
CA VAL A 131 7.83 9.97 5.24
C VAL A 131 7.64 10.79 6.51
N ARG A 132 8.18 12.02 6.55
CA ARG A 132 8.04 12.92 7.72
C ARG A 132 6.56 13.29 7.94
N TYR A 133 5.79 13.46 6.88
CA TYR A 133 4.35 13.69 7.00
C TYR A 133 3.63 12.51 7.67
N LEU A 134 3.92 11.26 7.27
CA LEU A 134 3.36 10.08 7.93
C LEU A 134 3.83 9.94 9.39
N TYR A 135 5.08 10.30 9.67
CA TYR A 135 5.61 10.33 11.03
C TYR A 135 4.83 11.30 11.93
N GLU A 136 4.63 12.54 11.47
CA GLU A 136 3.84 13.55 12.21
C GLU A 136 2.37 13.15 12.38
N LEU A 137 1.81 12.40 11.44
CA LEU A 137 0.48 11.83 11.61
C LEU A 137 0.41 10.69 12.63
N GLY A 138 1.57 10.12 13.03
CA GLY A 138 1.65 8.97 13.93
C GLY A 138 1.21 7.65 13.31
N VAL A 139 1.37 7.49 11.99
CA VAL A 139 0.88 6.30 11.26
C VAL A 139 1.99 5.34 10.81
N LEU A 140 3.25 5.61 11.14
CA LEU A 140 4.34 4.66 10.94
C LEU A 140 4.19 3.48 11.91
N SER A 141 4.25 2.25 11.41
CA SER A 141 4.09 1.04 12.24
C SER A 141 4.58 -0.21 11.50
N PRO A 142 4.77 -1.34 12.19
CA PRO A 142 5.12 -2.61 11.57
C PRO A 142 4.09 -3.16 10.58
N ARG A 143 2.89 -2.57 10.56
CA ARG A 143 1.82 -2.94 9.62
C ARG A 143 1.87 -2.17 8.32
N LEU A 144 2.61 -1.07 8.28
CA LEU A 144 2.75 -0.26 7.07
C LEU A 144 3.74 -0.90 6.09
N ILE A 145 3.28 -1.12 4.88
CA ILE A 145 4.06 -1.60 3.75
C ILE A 145 4.01 -0.53 2.66
N ILE A 146 5.13 0.09 2.41
CA ILE A 146 5.29 1.16 1.42
C ILE A 146 5.68 0.55 0.08
N ALA A 147 4.97 0.89 -0.98
CA ALA A 147 5.39 0.64 -2.35
C ALA A 147 6.23 1.80 -2.88
N HIS A 148 7.23 1.50 -3.68
CA HIS A 148 8.20 2.39 -4.33
C HIS A 148 9.34 2.86 -3.43
N GLY A 149 9.18 3.88 -2.60
CA GLY A 149 10.23 4.36 -1.68
C GLY A 149 11.50 4.84 -2.39
N ILE A 150 11.37 5.53 -3.53
CA ILE A 150 12.50 5.97 -4.36
C ILE A 150 13.17 7.21 -3.77
N TYR A 151 12.37 8.18 -3.33
CA TYR A 151 12.82 9.49 -2.87
C TYR A 151 12.74 9.57 -1.34
N ILE A 152 13.59 8.80 -0.66
CA ILE A 152 13.70 8.73 0.80
C ILE A 152 15.13 9.11 1.20
N ASP A 153 15.30 10.04 2.13
CA ASP A 153 16.61 10.42 2.65
C ASP A 153 17.12 9.44 3.75
N ASP A 154 18.35 9.62 4.24
CA ASP A 154 18.95 8.69 5.20
C ASP A 154 18.34 8.80 6.61
N ASP A 155 17.85 9.98 6.99
CA ASP A 155 17.15 10.16 8.27
C ASP A 155 15.75 9.55 8.21
N GLU A 156 15.06 9.68 7.09
CA GLU A 156 13.78 9.03 6.84
C GLU A 156 13.90 7.50 6.83
N LEU A 157 14.98 6.94 6.29
CA LEU A 157 15.24 5.50 6.39
C LEU A 157 15.35 5.04 7.85
N ARG A 158 16.00 5.83 8.71
CA ARG A 158 16.05 5.53 10.15
C ARG A 158 14.68 5.60 10.79
N MET A 159 13.85 6.60 10.44
CA MET A 159 12.47 6.69 10.93
C MET A 159 11.66 5.45 10.53
N LEU A 160 11.79 4.98 9.29
CA LEU A 160 11.11 3.76 8.82
C LEU A 160 11.60 2.52 9.57
N ALA A 161 12.91 2.38 9.79
CA ALA A 161 13.50 1.27 10.53
C ALA A 161 13.04 1.23 11.98
N ASP A 162 13.08 2.38 12.68
CA ASP A 162 12.67 2.51 14.08
C ASP A 162 11.19 2.14 14.31
N HIS A 163 10.35 2.27 13.26
CA HIS A 163 8.94 1.90 13.29
C HIS A 163 8.65 0.55 12.59
N GLU A 164 9.68 -0.20 12.23
CA GLU A 164 9.59 -1.51 11.57
C GLU A 164 8.77 -1.50 10.26
N VAL A 165 8.69 -0.36 9.60
CA VAL A 165 8.01 -0.21 8.30
C VAL A 165 8.71 -1.05 7.24
N LYS A 166 7.96 -1.65 6.33
CA LYS A 166 8.49 -2.42 5.19
C LYS A 166 8.37 -1.65 3.90
N VAL A 167 9.38 -1.78 3.03
CA VAL A 167 9.41 -1.12 1.72
C VAL A 167 9.51 -2.16 0.62
N VAL A 168 8.65 -2.03 -0.38
CA VAL A 168 8.62 -2.91 -1.57
C VAL A 168 9.18 -2.16 -2.76
N HIS A 169 10.26 -2.69 -3.32
CA HIS A 169 10.86 -2.18 -4.54
C HIS A 169 10.09 -2.62 -5.77
N ASN A 170 9.65 -1.68 -6.59
CA ASN A 170 8.89 -1.90 -7.83
C ASN A 170 9.69 -1.50 -9.09
N PRO A 171 10.84 -2.13 -9.39
CA PRO A 171 11.76 -1.65 -10.41
C PRO A 171 11.15 -1.60 -11.82
N ALA A 172 10.34 -2.58 -12.19
CA ALA A 172 9.69 -2.62 -13.50
C ALA A 172 8.72 -1.45 -13.69
N SER A 173 7.92 -1.14 -12.66
CA SER A 173 7.01 0.02 -12.65
C SER A 173 7.78 1.33 -12.72
N ASN A 174 8.78 1.48 -11.85
CA ASN A 174 9.58 2.70 -11.75
C ASN A 174 10.32 3.01 -13.07
N MET A 175 10.89 2.01 -13.72
CA MET A 175 11.53 2.17 -15.03
C MET A 175 10.53 2.52 -16.12
N LYS A 176 9.36 1.85 -16.14
CA LYS A 176 8.33 2.08 -17.15
C LYS A 176 7.74 3.49 -17.06
N LEU A 177 7.57 4.00 -15.85
CA LEU A 177 7.00 5.32 -15.57
C LEU A 177 8.06 6.42 -15.49
N ALA A 178 9.35 6.08 -15.62
CA ALA A 178 10.48 6.99 -15.42
C ALA A 178 10.43 7.72 -14.07
N SER A 179 9.96 7.04 -13.02
CA SER A 179 9.84 7.58 -11.66
C SER A 179 11.18 7.85 -10.98
N GLY A 180 12.27 7.26 -11.48
CA GLY A 180 13.62 7.36 -10.91
C GLY A 180 14.21 6.00 -10.54
N MET A 181 15.52 6.00 -10.24
CA MET A 181 16.29 4.77 -9.94
C MET A 181 17.06 4.87 -8.60
N HIS A 182 16.69 5.81 -7.72
CA HIS A 182 17.43 6.11 -6.48
C HIS A 182 17.06 5.21 -5.29
N PHE A 183 16.55 4.01 -5.55
CA PHE A 183 16.16 3.08 -4.50
C PHE A 183 17.38 2.63 -3.68
N LYS A 184 17.38 2.90 -2.39
CA LYS A 184 18.49 2.67 -1.45
C LYS A 184 18.47 1.25 -0.87
N PHE A 185 18.48 0.23 -1.73
CA PHE A 185 18.36 -1.17 -1.32
C PHE A 185 19.40 -1.61 -0.28
N LYS A 186 20.66 -1.19 -0.47
CA LYS A 186 21.76 -1.58 0.43
C LYS A 186 21.57 -1.01 1.83
N GLU A 187 21.20 0.26 1.89
CA GLU A 187 20.96 1.00 3.13
C GLU A 187 19.74 0.44 3.86
N MET A 188 18.63 0.24 3.16
CA MET A 188 17.41 -0.38 3.71
C MET A 188 17.70 -1.76 4.30
N ARG A 189 18.43 -2.61 3.57
CA ARG A 189 18.81 -3.94 4.04
C ARG A 189 19.69 -3.90 5.30
N GLN A 190 20.60 -2.92 5.40
CA GLN A 190 21.45 -2.73 6.60
C GLN A 190 20.64 -2.31 7.82
N LEU A 191 19.56 -1.59 7.62
CA LEU A 191 18.63 -1.12 8.67
C LEU A 191 17.53 -2.14 9.01
N GLY A 192 17.43 -3.25 8.28
CA GLY A 192 16.41 -4.28 8.52
C GLY A 192 15.03 -3.99 7.93
N ILE A 193 14.96 -3.01 7.00
CA ILE A 193 13.74 -2.66 6.25
C ILE A 193 13.45 -3.73 5.19
#